data_1881e443e9d93f026f20449ee4c34cbe
#
_entry.id   1881e443e9d93f026f20449ee4c34cbe
#
_cell.length_a   1.000
_cell.length_b   1.000
_cell.length_c   1.000
_cell.angle_alpha   90.00
_cell.angle_beta   90.00
_cell.angle_gamma   90.00
#
_symmetry.space_group_name_H-M   'P 1'
#
loop_
_entity.id
_entity.type
_entity.pdbx_description
1 polymer ?
#
loop_
_entity_poly.entity_id
_entity_poly.type
_entity_poly.pdbx_seq_one_letter_code
_entity_poly.pdbx_strand_id
1 'polypeptide(L)'
;APPVHDPFVDLIPPHQKALQESDDIGIKLTPRHYAYLKISEGCNNRCTFCIIPRLRGDLVSRPVIQVLAEAERLVKAGVKELLVISQDTSAYGIDCKYQAYPYKNRAVRTKFIDLCRELGQMDAWTRLHYVYPYPHVDEVIELMPDKSCNILPSIDIPFQHPSPAVRHN
;
A
#
# COMPACT_ATOMS: atom_id res chain seq x y z
N ALA A 1 23.34 -21.58 8.68
CA ALA A 1 21.98 -21.42 8.21
C ALA A 1 21.16 -20.74 9.32
N PRO A 2 20.24 -19.81 8.99
CA PRO A 2 19.36 -19.26 10.00
C PRO A 2 18.53 -20.39 10.64
N PRO A 3 18.11 -20.27 11.90
CA PRO A 3 17.30 -21.29 12.53
C PRO A 3 16.04 -21.53 11.71
N VAL A 4 15.71 -22.80 11.48
CA VAL A 4 14.54 -23.23 10.66
C VAL A 4 13.23 -22.90 11.37
N HIS A 5 13.28 -22.58 12.66
CA HIS A 5 12.13 -22.27 13.49
C HIS A 5 12.30 -20.88 14.11
N ASP A 6 11.33 -20.00 13.84
CA ASP A 6 11.20 -18.71 14.51
C ASP A 6 9.91 -18.74 15.32
N PRO A 7 9.97 -18.80 16.66
CA PRO A 7 8.78 -18.89 17.51
C PRO A 7 7.86 -17.68 17.36
N PHE A 8 8.36 -16.56 16.83
CA PHE A 8 7.52 -15.41 16.51
C PHE A 8 6.70 -15.61 15.23
N VAL A 9 7.24 -16.33 14.24
CA VAL A 9 6.54 -16.60 12.97
C VAL A 9 5.43 -17.62 13.18
N ASP A 10 5.62 -18.59 14.06
CA ASP A 10 4.62 -19.64 14.34
C ASP A 10 3.44 -19.15 15.19
N LEU A 11 3.61 -18.03 15.91
CA LEU A 11 2.55 -17.39 16.71
C LEU A 11 1.74 -16.36 15.94
N ILE A 12 2.26 -15.91 14.79
CA ILE A 12 1.56 -14.95 13.92
C ILE A 12 1.01 -15.74 12.72
N PRO A 13 -0.29 -15.73 12.46
CA PRO A 13 -0.85 -16.35 11.26
C PRO A 13 -0.06 -15.88 10.04
N PRO A 14 0.21 -16.75 9.05
CA PRO A 14 0.87 -16.32 7.81
C PRO A 14 0.21 -15.04 7.31
N HIS A 15 1.01 -14.01 7.05
CA HIS A 15 0.50 -12.69 6.63
C HIS A 15 -0.44 -12.77 5.42
N GLN A 16 -0.26 -13.75 4.54
CA GLN A 16 -1.20 -14.07 3.46
C GLN A 16 -2.59 -14.41 3.98
N LYS A 17 -2.66 -15.22 5.04
CA LYS A 17 -3.92 -15.65 5.65
C LYS A 17 -4.60 -14.47 6.35
N ALA A 18 -3.83 -13.68 7.10
CA ALA A 18 -4.33 -12.48 7.76
C ALA A 18 -4.88 -11.43 6.79
N LEU A 19 -4.28 -11.29 5.59
CA LEU A 19 -4.77 -10.38 4.56
C LEU A 19 -6.01 -10.91 3.82
N GLN A 20 -6.17 -12.23 3.72
CA GLN A 20 -7.33 -12.86 3.08
C GLN A 20 -8.54 -12.96 4.03
N GLU A 21 -8.29 -13.15 5.32
CA GLU A 21 -9.33 -13.30 6.34
C GLU A 21 -9.79 -11.96 6.94
N SER A 22 -9.14 -10.83 6.63
CA SER A 22 -9.47 -9.51 7.19
C SER A 22 -10.69 -8.84 6.53
N ASP A 23 -11.79 -9.56 6.38
CA ASP A 23 -13.11 -8.94 6.30
C ASP A 23 -13.54 -8.37 7.66
N ASP A 24 -12.75 -8.64 8.71
CA ASP A 24 -12.98 -8.11 10.05
C ASP A 24 -12.64 -6.62 10.08
N ILE A 25 -13.68 -5.85 10.32
CA ILE A 25 -13.62 -4.40 10.54
C ILE A 25 -12.90 -4.18 11.87
N GLY A 26 -11.58 -4.04 11.79
CA GLY A 26 -10.78 -3.67 12.95
C GLY A 26 -11.32 -2.39 13.60
N ILE A 27 -11.19 -2.26 14.91
CA ILE A 27 -11.56 -1.03 15.62
C ILE A 27 -10.64 0.09 15.13
N LYS A 28 -11.25 1.13 14.54
CA LYS A 28 -10.51 2.33 14.13
C LYS A 28 -10.06 3.11 15.34
N LEU A 29 -8.76 3.15 15.61
CA LEU A 29 -8.14 3.87 16.71
C LEU A 29 -7.72 5.31 16.37
N THR A 30 -7.73 5.67 15.09
CA THR A 30 -7.38 7.01 14.62
C THR A 30 -8.53 8.01 14.86
N PRO A 31 -8.24 9.32 14.96
CA PRO A 31 -9.27 10.37 14.94
C PRO A 31 -10.24 10.21 13.75
N ARG A 32 -11.45 10.78 13.88
CA ARG A 32 -12.52 10.55 12.90
C ARG A 32 -12.18 11.05 11.49
N HIS A 33 -11.36 12.09 11.38
CA HIS A 33 -11.11 12.77 10.10
C HIS A 33 -10.12 12.05 9.18
N TYR A 34 -9.27 11.13 9.68
CA TYR A 34 -8.39 10.34 8.83
C TYR A 34 -8.38 8.85 9.19
N ALA A 35 -7.94 8.03 8.25
CA ALA A 35 -7.73 6.59 8.47
C ALA A 35 -6.55 6.06 7.65
N TYR A 36 -5.85 5.08 8.21
CA TYR A 36 -4.87 4.31 7.45
C TYR A 36 -5.56 3.31 6.55
N LEU A 37 -5.12 3.25 5.31
CA LEU A 37 -5.54 2.29 4.30
C LEU A 37 -4.35 1.44 3.90
N LYS A 38 -4.22 0.26 4.50
CA LYS A 38 -3.12 -0.65 4.23
C LYS A 38 -3.41 -1.44 2.96
N ILE A 39 -2.51 -1.36 1.97
CA ILE A 39 -2.74 -1.96 0.64
C ILE A 39 -1.95 -3.25 0.42
N SER A 40 -0.84 -3.44 1.14
CA SER A 40 -0.02 -4.65 1.07
C SER A 40 0.75 -4.89 2.37
N GLU A 41 1.34 -6.07 2.51
CA GLU A 41 2.23 -6.46 3.61
C GLU A 41 3.53 -7.01 3.03
N GLY A 42 4.64 -6.90 3.78
CA GLY A 42 5.94 -7.42 3.38
C GLY A 42 6.64 -6.56 2.32
N CYS A 43 7.86 -6.96 1.97
CA CYS A 43 8.69 -6.20 1.02
C CYS A 43 9.68 -7.12 0.31
N ASN A 44 9.79 -7.01 -1.02
CA ASN A 44 10.73 -7.77 -1.83
C ASN A 44 12.10 -7.12 -1.97
N ASN A 45 12.27 -5.88 -1.50
CA ASN A 45 13.57 -5.24 -1.45
C ASN A 45 14.46 -5.93 -0.41
N ARG A 46 15.64 -6.34 -0.82
CA ARG A 46 16.60 -7.04 0.04
C ARG A 46 17.74 -6.09 0.44
N CYS A 47 17.39 -4.89 0.94
CA CYS A 47 18.35 -3.90 1.40
C CYS A 47 19.20 -4.50 2.53
N THR A 48 20.51 -4.34 2.46
CA THR A 48 21.48 -5.01 3.34
C THR A 48 21.28 -4.71 4.83
N PHE A 49 20.75 -3.55 5.15
CA PHE A 49 20.48 -3.09 6.53
C PHE A 49 19.05 -3.34 7.01
N CYS A 50 18.15 -3.86 6.16
CA CYS A 50 16.71 -3.90 6.43
C CYS A 50 16.24 -5.26 6.91
N ILE A 51 15.57 -5.28 8.07
CA ILE A 51 15.01 -6.49 8.69
C ILE A 51 13.58 -6.81 8.21
N ILE A 52 12.92 -5.87 7.51
CA ILE A 52 11.49 -5.99 7.16
C ILE A 52 11.16 -7.30 6.43
N PRO A 53 11.88 -7.73 5.38
CA PRO A 53 11.56 -8.98 4.71
C PRO A 53 11.61 -10.21 5.63
N ARG A 54 12.46 -10.17 6.65
CA ARG A 54 12.56 -11.25 7.65
C ARG A 54 11.41 -11.24 8.64
N LEU A 55 10.91 -10.06 9.02
CA LEU A 55 9.83 -9.92 10.01
C LEU A 55 8.43 -9.99 9.37
N ARG A 56 8.27 -9.47 8.15
CA ARG A 56 6.98 -9.31 7.47
C ARG A 56 6.82 -10.22 6.25
N GLY A 57 7.89 -10.90 5.86
CA GLY A 57 7.91 -11.76 4.68
C GLY A 57 7.99 -10.99 3.37
N ASP A 58 7.75 -11.70 2.28
CA ASP A 58 7.69 -11.14 0.93
C ASP A 58 6.44 -10.29 0.72
N LEU A 59 6.48 -9.45 -0.30
CA LEU A 59 5.35 -8.61 -0.67
C LEU A 59 4.10 -9.45 -0.96
N VAL A 60 3.00 -9.10 -0.31
CA VAL A 60 1.67 -9.63 -0.56
C VAL A 60 0.69 -8.48 -0.69
N SER A 61 0.19 -8.26 -1.89
CA SER A 61 -0.77 -7.22 -2.20
C SER A 61 -2.19 -7.67 -1.90
N ARG A 62 -2.96 -6.83 -1.25
CA ARG A 62 -4.40 -7.03 -1.11
C ARG A 62 -5.09 -6.86 -2.46
N PRO A 63 -6.08 -7.68 -2.82
CA PRO A 63 -6.89 -7.46 -4.02
C PRO A 63 -7.45 -6.03 -4.05
N VAL A 64 -7.36 -5.37 -5.21
CA VAL A 64 -7.79 -3.97 -5.35
C VAL A 64 -9.24 -3.76 -4.92
N ILE A 65 -10.11 -4.74 -5.17
CA ILE A 65 -11.52 -4.66 -4.79
C ILE A 65 -11.72 -4.60 -3.27
N GLN A 66 -10.91 -5.31 -2.48
CA GLN A 66 -10.98 -5.26 -1.02
C GLN A 66 -10.51 -3.92 -0.50
N VAL A 67 -9.41 -3.39 -1.06
CA VAL A 67 -8.88 -2.08 -0.70
C VAL A 67 -9.89 -0.97 -0.99
N LEU A 68 -10.51 -1.00 -2.18
CA LEU A 68 -11.52 -0.02 -2.57
C LEU A 68 -12.79 -0.12 -1.73
N ALA A 69 -13.25 -1.34 -1.43
CA ALA A 69 -14.40 -1.54 -0.55
C ALA A 69 -14.16 -0.99 0.86
N GLU A 70 -12.95 -1.18 1.42
CA GLU A 70 -12.57 -0.59 2.70
C GLU A 70 -12.53 0.94 2.62
N ALA A 71 -11.91 1.50 1.58
CA ALA A 71 -11.85 2.94 1.37
C ALA A 71 -13.25 3.56 1.29
N GLU A 72 -14.18 2.96 0.53
CA GLU A 72 -15.56 3.41 0.43
C GLU A 72 -16.28 3.38 1.80
N ARG A 73 -16.08 2.32 2.60
CA ARG A 73 -16.64 2.24 3.96
C ARG A 73 -16.10 3.36 4.85
N LEU A 74 -14.80 3.63 4.80
CA LEU A 74 -14.17 4.70 5.58
C LEU A 74 -14.69 6.09 5.18
N VAL A 75 -14.77 6.37 3.89
CA VAL A 75 -15.30 7.65 3.37
C VAL A 75 -16.78 7.80 3.76
N LYS A 76 -17.59 6.75 3.60
CA LYS A 76 -19.00 6.75 4.03
C LYS A 76 -19.15 6.97 5.56
N ALA A 77 -18.21 6.49 6.35
CA ALA A 77 -18.15 6.73 7.79
C ALA A 77 -17.70 8.16 8.18
N GLY A 78 -17.38 9.01 7.20
CA GLY A 78 -17.04 10.43 7.39
C GLY A 78 -15.54 10.70 7.46
N VAL A 79 -14.68 9.75 7.10
CA VAL A 79 -13.24 9.98 6.96
C VAL A 79 -12.99 10.98 5.83
N LYS A 80 -12.14 11.97 6.07
CA LYS A 80 -11.79 13.04 5.13
C LYS A 80 -10.42 12.87 4.49
N GLU A 81 -9.57 12.02 5.07
CA GLU A 81 -8.24 11.72 4.53
C GLU A 81 -7.90 10.24 4.69
N LEU A 82 -7.55 9.60 3.58
CA LEU A 82 -7.02 8.24 3.51
C LEU A 82 -5.50 8.28 3.45
N LEU A 83 -4.84 7.67 4.41
CA LEU A 83 -3.39 7.52 4.46
C LEU A 83 -3.03 6.14 3.89
N VAL A 84 -2.65 6.10 2.62
CA VAL A 84 -2.26 4.85 1.94
C VAL A 84 -0.90 4.41 2.42
N ILE A 85 -0.82 3.22 3.00
CA ILE A 85 0.39 2.68 3.62
C ILE A 85 0.70 1.26 3.20
N SER A 86 1.99 0.95 3.15
CA SER A 86 2.58 -0.40 3.15
C SER A 86 4.07 -0.29 3.48
N GLN A 87 4.85 -1.36 3.37
CA GLN A 87 6.31 -1.28 3.48
C GLN A 87 6.98 -0.74 2.21
N ASP A 88 6.34 -0.96 1.05
CA ASP A 88 6.71 -0.39 -0.26
C ASP A 88 5.41 -0.21 -1.05
N THR A 89 4.86 0.99 -1.00
CA THR A 89 3.55 1.31 -1.56
C THR A 89 3.56 1.27 -3.09
N SER A 90 4.66 1.66 -3.70
CA SER A 90 4.80 1.68 -5.16
C SER A 90 4.95 0.29 -5.78
N ALA A 91 5.33 -0.73 -4.99
CA ALA A 91 5.41 -2.12 -5.46
C ALA A 91 4.05 -2.84 -5.50
N TYR A 92 2.95 -2.16 -5.13
CA TYR A 92 1.62 -2.76 -5.07
C TYR A 92 1.21 -3.45 -6.38
N GLY A 93 0.87 -4.73 -6.25
CA GLY A 93 0.35 -5.56 -7.33
C GLY A 93 1.40 -6.33 -8.14
N ILE A 94 2.70 -6.10 -7.92
CA ILE A 94 3.78 -6.81 -8.64
C ILE A 94 3.72 -8.31 -8.35
N ASP A 95 3.49 -8.70 -7.11
CA ASP A 95 3.43 -10.09 -6.64
C ASP A 95 2.28 -10.88 -7.28
N CYS A 96 1.13 -10.25 -7.51
CA CYS A 96 -0.04 -10.85 -8.14
C CYS A 96 -0.14 -10.58 -9.65
N LYS A 97 0.95 -10.10 -10.29
CA LYS A 97 1.01 -9.81 -11.73
C LYS A 97 -0.11 -8.89 -12.21
N TYR A 98 -0.48 -7.92 -11.36
CA TYR A 98 -1.51 -6.92 -11.64
C TYR A 98 -2.89 -7.54 -11.94
N GLN A 99 -3.26 -8.59 -11.21
CA GLN A 99 -4.56 -9.24 -11.36
C GLN A 99 -5.71 -8.22 -11.35
N ALA A 100 -6.63 -8.37 -12.31
CA ALA A 100 -7.79 -7.49 -12.46
C ALA A 100 -9.02 -8.05 -11.76
N TYR A 101 -9.86 -7.14 -11.24
CA TYR A 101 -11.12 -7.46 -10.58
C TYR A 101 -12.24 -6.57 -11.11
N PRO A 102 -13.49 -7.05 -11.17
CA PRO A 102 -14.64 -6.23 -11.55
C PRO A 102 -14.93 -5.19 -10.46
N TYR A 103 -15.04 -3.90 -10.87
CA TYR A 103 -15.39 -2.81 -9.97
C TYR A 103 -16.17 -1.74 -10.76
N LYS A 104 -17.36 -1.36 -10.29
CA LYS A 104 -18.23 -0.33 -10.92
C LYS A 104 -18.33 -0.48 -12.45
N ASN A 105 -18.69 -1.68 -12.93
CA ASN A 105 -18.88 -2.04 -14.36
C ASN A 105 -17.61 -1.97 -15.23
N ARG A 106 -16.43 -1.96 -14.66
CA ARG A 106 -15.14 -2.03 -15.37
C ARG A 106 -14.17 -2.97 -14.65
N ALA A 107 -13.12 -3.41 -15.35
CA ALA A 107 -12.04 -4.16 -14.73
C ALA A 107 -10.99 -3.18 -14.18
N VAL A 108 -10.64 -3.31 -12.90
CA VAL A 108 -9.58 -2.55 -12.24
C VAL A 108 -8.48 -3.52 -11.83
N ARG A 109 -7.24 -3.20 -12.18
CA ARG A 109 -6.09 -4.04 -11.85
C ARG A 109 -5.60 -3.74 -10.45
N THR A 110 -5.10 -4.76 -9.77
CA THR A 110 -4.29 -4.61 -8.56
C THR A 110 -2.93 -4.00 -8.98
N LYS A 111 -2.93 -2.72 -9.34
CA LYS A 111 -1.77 -1.93 -9.77
C LYS A 111 -1.82 -0.55 -9.10
N PHE A 112 -0.66 -0.04 -8.69
CA PHE A 112 -0.57 1.20 -7.91
C PHE A 112 -1.26 2.38 -8.58
N ILE A 113 -1.00 2.63 -9.86
CA ILE A 113 -1.65 3.73 -10.59
C ILE A 113 -3.18 3.55 -10.71
N ASP A 114 -3.65 2.32 -10.96
CA ASP A 114 -5.08 2.04 -11.10
C ASP A 114 -5.80 2.26 -9.75
N LEU A 115 -5.19 1.82 -8.65
CA LEU A 115 -5.68 2.10 -7.30
C LEU A 115 -5.73 3.61 -7.02
N CYS A 116 -4.67 4.35 -7.34
CA CYS A 116 -4.63 5.80 -7.15
C CYS A 116 -5.74 6.52 -7.93
N ARG A 117 -6.01 6.13 -9.18
CA ARG A 117 -7.11 6.69 -9.97
C ARG A 117 -8.47 6.48 -9.30
N GLU A 118 -8.73 5.29 -8.77
CA GLU A 118 -9.99 5.00 -8.08
C GLU A 118 -10.12 5.77 -6.75
N LEU A 119 -9.07 5.79 -5.95
CA LEU A 119 -9.06 6.54 -4.69
C LEU A 119 -9.20 8.05 -4.94
N GLY A 120 -8.54 8.56 -5.97
CA GLY A 120 -8.62 9.97 -6.36
C GLY A 120 -10.03 10.44 -6.75
N GLN A 121 -10.94 9.54 -7.10
CA GLN A 121 -12.36 9.84 -7.41
C GLN A 121 -13.28 9.80 -6.18
N MET A 122 -12.76 9.43 -5.00
CA MET A 122 -13.55 9.38 -3.76
C MET A 122 -13.61 10.76 -3.10
N ASP A 123 -14.67 11.03 -2.32
CA ASP A 123 -14.85 12.29 -1.56
C ASP A 123 -13.99 12.31 -0.28
N ALA A 124 -12.69 12.06 -0.44
CA ALA A 124 -11.68 12.13 0.62
C ALA A 124 -10.31 12.37 0.01
N TRP A 125 -9.48 13.14 0.68
CA TRP A 125 -8.08 13.31 0.31
C TRP A 125 -7.34 11.99 0.45
N THR A 126 -6.45 11.70 -0.47
CA THR A 126 -5.60 10.51 -0.44
C THR A 126 -4.15 10.93 -0.37
N ARG A 127 -3.48 10.53 0.70
CA ARG A 127 -2.04 10.75 0.91
C ARG A 127 -1.28 9.44 0.70
N LEU A 128 -0.21 9.51 -0.07
CA LEU A 128 0.64 8.37 -0.39
C LEU A 128 1.89 8.38 0.49
N HIS A 129 2.10 7.31 1.26
CA HIS A 129 3.26 7.12 2.12
C HIS A 129 4.15 5.99 1.63
N TYR A 130 5.45 6.05 1.94
CA TYR A 130 6.45 5.01 1.67
C TYR A 130 6.52 4.63 0.19
N VAL A 131 6.56 5.63 -0.67
CA VAL A 131 6.65 5.47 -2.13
C VAL A 131 8.11 5.34 -2.53
N TYR A 132 8.53 4.16 -2.94
CA TYR A 132 9.86 3.97 -3.50
C TYR A 132 9.90 4.52 -4.94
N PRO A 133 10.98 5.22 -5.36
CA PRO A 133 11.03 5.95 -6.63
C PRO A 133 11.27 5.02 -7.84
N TYR A 134 10.34 4.09 -8.10
CA TYR A 134 10.34 3.33 -9.35
C TYR A 134 9.88 4.20 -10.53
N PRO A 135 10.34 3.93 -11.78
CA PRO A 135 9.95 4.73 -12.94
C PRO A 135 8.42 4.85 -13.15
N HIS A 136 7.66 3.83 -12.78
CA HIS A 136 6.19 3.85 -12.93
C HIS A 136 5.47 4.76 -11.91
N VAL A 137 6.16 5.32 -10.94
CA VAL A 137 5.61 6.32 -10.00
C VAL A 137 5.32 7.64 -10.71
N ASP A 138 6.02 7.94 -11.79
CA ASP A 138 5.78 9.14 -12.61
C ASP A 138 4.32 9.20 -13.08
N GLU A 139 3.71 8.05 -13.46
CA GLU A 139 2.29 7.98 -13.83
C GLU A 139 1.35 8.45 -12.69
N VAL A 140 1.74 8.25 -11.44
CA VAL A 140 0.96 8.69 -10.26
C VAL A 140 1.18 10.17 -9.98
N ILE A 141 2.39 10.67 -10.18
CA ILE A 141 2.71 12.09 -10.04
C ILE A 141 1.87 12.93 -11.02
N GLU A 142 1.66 12.44 -12.22
CA GLU A 142 0.83 13.09 -13.24
C GLU A 142 -0.65 13.23 -12.84
N LEU A 143 -1.14 12.45 -11.87
CA LEU A 143 -2.51 12.61 -11.36
C LEU A 143 -2.65 13.77 -10.37
N MET A 144 -1.56 14.18 -9.71
CA MET A 144 -1.61 15.14 -8.59
C MET A 144 -2.02 16.56 -8.97
N PRO A 145 -1.64 17.10 -10.16
CA PRO A 145 -2.09 18.43 -10.57
C PRO A 145 -3.56 18.47 -11.01
N ASP A 146 -4.20 17.33 -11.26
CA ASP A 146 -5.60 17.27 -11.68
C ASP A 146 -6.52 17.61 -10.50
N LYS A 147 -7.20 18.76 -10.59
CA LYS A 147 -8.14 19.24 -9.56
C LYS A 147 -9.37 18.34 -9.37
N SER A 148 -9.65 17.45 -10.31
CA SER A 148 -10.72 16.45 -10.19
C SER A 148 -10.26 15.18 -9.46
N CYS A 149 -8.97 15.07 -9.17
CA CYS A 149 -8.35 13.94 -8.48
C CYS A 149 -7.96 14.34 -7.05
N ASN A 150 -8.47 13.61 -6.06
CA ASN A 150 -8.22 13.90 -4.66
C ASN A 150 -6.90 13.26 -4.12
N ILE A 151 -5.96 12.93 -4.99
CA ILE A 151 -4.59 12.56 -4.60
C ILE A 151 -3.85 13.84 -4.21
N LEU A 152 -3.34 13.89 -2.98
CA LEU A 152 -2.58 15.05 -2.51
C LEU A 152 -1.24 15.17 -3.24
N PRO A 153 -0.79 16.39 -3.60
CA PRO A 153 0.49 16.63 -4.27
C PRO A 153 1.65 16.53 -3.26
N SER A 154 1.76 15.40 -2.62
CA SER A 154 2.76 15.11 -1.59
C SER A 154 3.14 13.65 -1.65
N ILE A 155 4.43 13.37 -1.77
CA ILE A 155 4.99 12.02 -1.78
C ILE A 155 6.02 11.91 -0.67
N ASP A 156 5.91 10.85 0.11
CA ASP A 156 6.89 10.46 1.11
C ASP A 156 7.83 9.41 0.52
N ILE A 157 9.07 9.83 0.23
CA ILE A 157 10.10 8.99 -0.41
C ILE A 157 11.26 8.75 0.55
N PRO A 158 11.52 7.51 0.98
CA PRO A 158 12.65 7.17 1.81
C PRO A 158 13.95 7.07 0.99
N PHE A 159 14.74 8.13 0.92
CA PHE A 159 16.03 8.15 0.19
C PHE A 159 17.14 7.31 0.82
N GLN A 160 16.97 6.81 2.02
CA GLN A 160 17.89 5.96 2.78
C GLN A 160 19.20 6.65 3.18
N HIS A 161 19.97 7.18 2.23
CA HIS A 161 21.26 7.86 2.49
C HIS A 161 21.51 8.99 1.49
N PRO A 162 22.04 10.15 1.93
CA PRO A 162 22.29 11.29 1.03
C PRO A 162 23.48 11.09 0.09
N SER A 163 24.47 10.28 0.48
CA SER A 163 25.68 10.07 -0.34
C SER A 163 25.43 9.11 -1.51
N PRO A 164 25.73 9.51 -2.75
CA PRO A 164 25.66 8.62 -3.91
C PRO A 164 26.52 7.35 -3.74
N ALA A 165 27.70 7.47 -3.16
CA ALA A 165 28.62 6.34 -2.97
C ALA A 165 28.04 5.24 -2.05
N VAL A 166 27.20 5.61 -1.09
CA VAL A 166 26.52 4.63 -0.21
C VAL A 166 25.31 4.02 -0.87
N ARG A 167 24.61 4.76 -1.74
CA ARG A 167 23.42 4.27 -2.45
C ARG A 167 23.72 3.30 -3.59
N HIS A 168 24.94 3.30 -4.11
CA HIS A 168 25.39 2.42 -5.21
C HIS A 168 26.01 1.11 -4.73
N ASN A 169 26.16 0.91 -3.44
CA ASN A 169 26.59 -0.34 -2.80
C ASN A 169 25.38 -0.99 -2.12
#